data_f3ea53427c21fa27284f31b8cc21f7ce
#
_entry.id   f3ea53427c21fa27284f31b8cc21f7ce
#
_cell.length_a   1.000
_cell.length_b   1.000
_cell.length_c   1.000
_cell.angle_alpha   90.00
_cell.angle_beta   90.00
_cell.angle_gamma   90.00
#
_symmetry.space_group_name_H-M   'P 1'
#
loop_
_entity.id
_entity.type
_entity.pdbx_description
1 polymer ?
#
loop_
_entity_poly.entity_id
_entity_poly.type
_entity_poly.pdbx_seq_one_letter_code
_entity_poly.pdbx_strand_id
1 'polypeptide(L)'
;MPPNNVDIVREAYDAVNLGDLDMAVSCIAPDMEYVASGAVPGATGVFMGPEGVKEFIAGLYEEFDEPHADVSELLDAGDQVLVSATARGRGKLSGVEATWDTWQLWTVRDGKLVRGQGFTSREEALAAAGLDR
;
A
#
# COMPACT_ATOMS: atom_id res chain seq x y z
N MET A 1 -6.19 23.96 6.76
CA MET A 1 -4.89 23.49 6.27
C MET A 1 -5.08 22.26 5.42
N PRO A 2 -4.41 22.18 4.28
CA PRO A 2 -4.45 20.94 3.52
C PRO A 2 -3.77 19.83 4.31
N PRO A 3 -4.22 18.57 4.17
CA PRO A 3 -3.56 17.47 4.84
C PRO A 3 -2.14 17.30 4.30
N ASN A 4 -1.22 16.89 5.16
CA ASN A 4 0.13 16.60 4.70
C ASN A 4 0.18 15.22 4.01
N ASN A 5 1.29 14.91 3.36
CA ASN A 5 1.41 13.69 2.58
C ASN A 5 1.24 12.43 3.45
N VAL A 6 1.74 12.45 4.67
CA VAL A 6 1.61 11.32 5.60
C VAL A 6 0.13 11.08 5.91
N ASP A 7 -0.64 12.14 6.17
CA ASP A 7 -2.06 12.01 6.48
C ASP A 7 -2.85 11.43 5.31
N ILE A 8 -2.53 11.85 4.08
CA ILE A 8 -3.18 11.34 2.87
C ILE A 8 -2.99 9.83 2.76
N VAL A 9 -1.76 9.38 2.96
CA VAL A 9 -1.42 7.95 2.88
C VAL A 9 -2.09 7.18 4.02
N ARG A 10 -2.08 7.73 5.24
CA ARG A 10 -2.73 7.10 6.39
C ARG A 10 -4.22 6.88 6.16
N GLU A 11 -4.90 7.89 5.63
CA GLU A 11 -6.33 7.80 5.35
C GLU A 11 -6.64 6.72 4.32
N ALA A 12 -5.78 6.57 3.32
CA ALA A 12 -5.95 5.53 2.31
C ALA A 12 -5.86 4.13 2.93
N TYR A 13 -4.87 3.90 3.80
CA TYR A 13 -4.74 2.61 4.47
C TYR A 13 -5.90 2.34 5.43
N ASP A 14 -6.35 3.36 6.15
CA ASP A 14 -7.50 3.22 7.04
C ASP A 14 -8.75 2.84 6.25
N ALA A 15 -8.96 3.45 5.10
CA ALA A 15 -10.10 3.15 4.24
C ALA A 15 -10.05 1.70 3.72
N VAL A 16 -8.87 1.23 3.32
CA VAL A 16 -8.69 -0.16 2.89
C VAL A 16 -9.07 -1.12 4.02
N ASN A 17 -8.60 -0.82 5.23
CA ASN A 17 -8.87 -1.68 6.40
C ASN A 17 -10.36 -1.69 6.77
N LEU A 18 -11.08 -0.62 6.46
CA LEU A 18 -12.53 -0.55 6.68
C LEU A 18 -13.33 -1.19 5.54
N GLY A 19 -12.67 -1.58 4.45
CA GLY A 19 -13.33 -2.13 3.28
C GLY A 19 -13.95 -1.08 2.38
N ASP A 20 -13.65 0.19 2.61
CA ASP A 20 -14.17 1.30 1.80
C ASP A 20 -13.22 1.58 0.63
N LEU A 21 -13.35 0.80 -0.43
CA LEU A 21 -12.45 0.90 -1.58
C LEU A 21 -12.62 2.21 -2.34
N ASP A 22 -13.83 2.73 -2.41
CA ASP A 22 -14.06 4.00 -3.10
C ASP A 22 -13.32 5.15 -2.40
N MET A 23 -13.37 5.18 -1.08
CA MET A 23 -12.61 6.16 -0.31
C MET A 23 -11.10 5.93 -0.44
N ALA A 24 -10.67 4.67 -0.38
CA ALA A 24 -9.26 4.31 -0.47
C ALA A 24 -8.64 4.81 -1.78
N VAL A 25 -9.37 4.71 -2.90
CA VAL A 25 -8.84 5.12 -4.20
C VAL A 25 -9.15 6.57 -4.56
N SER A 26 -9.88 7.28 -3.73
CA SER A 26 -10.23 8.69 -4.01
C SER A 26 -9.02 9.60 -4.07
N CYS A 27 -7.93 9.25 -3.39
CA CYS A 27 -6.68 10.01 -3.39
C CYS A 27 -5.70 9.55 -4.46
N ILE A 28 -6.10 8.61 -5.32
CA ILE A 28 -5.21 8.06 -6.34
C ILE A 28 -5.39 8.82 -7.66
N ALA A 29 -4.27 9.26 -8.24
CA ALA A 29 -4.30 9.95 -9.53
C ALA A 29 -4.74 8.98 -10.64
N PRO A 30 -5.45 9.48 -11.68
CA PRO A 30 -5.92 8.60 -12.75
C PRO A 30 -4.82 7.82 -13.47
N ASP A 31 -3.61 8.38 -13.53
CA ASP A 31 -2.47 7.76 -14.20
C ASP A 31 -1.43 7.19 -13.23
N MET A 32 -1.83 7.00 -11.97
CA MET A 32 -0.93 6.44 -10.96
C MET A 32 -0.44 5.06 -11.38
N GLU A 33 0.84 4.81 -11.14
CA GLU A 33 1.46 3.51 -11.37
C GLU A 33 1.85 2.88 -10.03
N TYR A 34 1.34 1.68 -9.76
CA TYR A 34 1.76 0.90 -8.60
C TYR A 34 2.53 -0.32 -9.06
N VAL A 35 3.79 -0.42 -8.64
CA VAL A 35 4.66 -1.54 -8.98
C VAL A 35 4.67 -2.53 -7.83
N ALA A 36 4.01 -3.66 -8.01
CA ALA A 36 3.99 -4.74 -7.04
C ALA A 36 5.20 -5.63 -7.29
N SER A 37 6.05 -5.78 -6.28
CA SER A 37 7.31 -6.53 -6.41
C SER A 37 7.38 -7.74 -5.48
N GLY A 38 6.23 -8.36 -5.22
CA GLY A 38 6.15 -9.52 -4.34
C GLY A 38 6.07 -9.19 -2.87
N ALA A 39 5.96 -7.90 -2.52
CA ALA A 39 5.76 -7.48 -1.12
C ALA A 39 4.48 -8.07 -0.55
N VAL A 40 3.47 -8.25 -1.40
CA VAL A 40 2.28 -9.01 -1.07
C VAL A 40 2.38 -10.34 -1.79
N PRO A 41 2.27 -11.48 -1.09
CA PRO A 41 2.42 -12.80 -1.72
C PRO A 41 1.48 -12.98 -2.91
N GLY A 42 2.04 -13.42 -4.03
CA GLY A 42 1.27 -13.68 -5.24
C GLY A 42 0.97 -12.45 -6.10
N ALA A 43 1.33 -11.26 -5.63
CA ALA A 43 1.06 -10.03 -6.37
C ALA A 43 2.36 -9.48 -6.96
N THR A 44 2.45 -9.48 -8.30
CA THR A 44 3.58 -8.92 -9.04
C THR A 44 3.04 -8.17 -10.25
N GLY A 45 3.85 -7.26 -10.80
CA GLY A 45 3.50 -6.52 -11.99
C GLY A 45 3.11 -5.08 -11.69
N VAL A 46 2.46 -4.46 -12.63
CA VAL A 46 2.10 -3.04 -12.56
C VAL A 46 0.58 -2.89 -12.59
N PHE A 47 0.07 -2.12 -11.66
CA PHE A 47 -1.37 -1.80 -11.56
C PHE A 47 -1.54 -0.31 -11.79
N MET A 48 -2.45 0.07 -12.69
CA MET A 48 -2.59 1.46 -13.10
C MET A 48 -3.88 2.09 -12.58
N GLY A 49 -3.74 3.25 -11.98
CA GLY A 49 -4.85 4.10 -11.55
C GLY A 49 -5.73 3.50 -10.47
N PRO A 50 -6.86 4.17 -10.17
CA PRO A 50 -7.79 3.68 -9.14
C PRO A 50 -8.34 2.28 -9.44
N GLU A 51 -8.64 1.99 -10.69
CA GLU A 51 -9.17 0.67 -11.06
C GLU A 51 -8.12 -0.44 -10.88
N GLY A 52 -6.85 -0.14 -11.20
CA GLY A 52 -5.78 -1.11 -11.00
C GLY A 52 -5.57 -1.42 -9.52
N VAL A 53 -5.67 -0.41 -8.65
CA VAL A 53 -5.56 -0.62 -7.21
C VAL A 53 -6.74 -1.43 -6.68
N LYS A 54 -7.94 -1.19 -7.19
CA LYS A 54 -9.11 -1.99 -6.81
C LYS A 54 -8.92 -3.45 -7.20
N GLU A 55 -8.37 -3.72 -8.39
CA GLU A 55 -8.05 -5.09 -8.81
C GLU A 55 -7.05 -5.75 -7.87
N PHE A 56 -6.00 -5.01 -7.49
CA PHE A 56 -4.99 -5.51 -6.58
C PHE A 56 -5.62 -5.90 -5.24
N ILE A 57 -6.46 -5.03 -4.68
CA ILE A 57 -7.12 -5.28 -3.40
C ILE A 57 -8.13 -6.42 -3.52
N ALA A 58 -8.89 -6.47 -4.63
CA ALA A 58 -9.84 -7.56 -4.87
C ALA A 58 -9.13 -8.92 -4.89
N GLY A 59 -7.92 -8.97 -5.45
CA GLY A 59 -7.11 -10.19 -5.44
C GLY A 59 -6.79 -10.66 -4.03
N LEU A 60 -6.54 -9.72 -3.10
CA LEU A 60 -6.32 -10.08 -1.70
C LEU A 60 -7.57 -10.68 -1.07
N TYR A 61 -8.75 -10.12 -1.36
CA TYR A 61 -10.00 -10.64 -0.83
C TYR A 61 -10.38 -11.99 -1.44
N GLU A 62 -9.85 -12.32 -2.62
CA GLU A 62 -10.06 -13.63 -3.21
C GLU A 62 -9.24 -14.72 -2.52
N GLU A 63 -8.03 -14.38 -2.06
CA GLU A 63 -7.13 -15.34 -1.44
C GLU A 63 -7.27 -15.43 0.07
N PHE A 64 -7.65 -14.33 0.71
CA PHE A 64 -7.70 -14.25 2.17
C PHE A 64 -9.05 -13.75 2.65
N ASP A 65 -9.48 -14.31 3.78
CA ASP A 65 -10.61 -13.79 4.55
C ASP A 65 -10.06 -12.67 5.44
N GLU A 66 -10.80 -11.57 5.50
CA GLU A 66 -10.49 -10.42 6.36
C GLU A 66 -9.03 -9.92 6.24
N PRO A 67 -8.54 -9.62 5.02
CA PRO A 67 -7.20 -9.07 4.88
C PRO A 67 -7.11 -7.70 5.56
N HIS A 68 -6.01 -7.47 6.27
CA HIS A 68 -5.83 -6.26 7.08
C HIS A 68 -4.35 -5.87 7.08
N ALA A 69 -4.07 -4.58 7.08
CA ALA A 69 -2.71 -4.07 7.18
C ALA A 69 -2.57 -3.20 8.42
N ASP A 70 -1.75 -3.67 9.36
CA ASP A 70 -1.43 -2.91 10.57
C ASP A 70 -0.22 -2.03 10.26
N VAL A 71 -0.44 -0.73 10.08
CA VAL A 71 0.63 0.22 9.77
C VAL A 71 1.45 0.45 11.04
N SER A 72 2.75 0.17 10.98
CA SER A 72 3.66 0.36 12.11
C SER A 72 4.46 1.65 12.00
N GLU A 73 4.79 2.09 10.79
CA GLU A 73 5.53 3.33 10.57
C GLU A 73 5.04 4.05 9.32
N LEU A 74 5.02 5.38 9.40
CA LEU A 74 4.80 6.26 8.27
C LEU A 74 5.93 7.28 8.31
N LEU A 75 6.89 7.15 7.38
CA LEU A 75 8.06 8.01 7.35
C LEU A 75 7.93 9.04 6.23
N ASP A 76 8.02 10.30 6.61
CA ASP A 76 7.96 11.43 5.69
C ASP A 76 9.32 11.57 4.98
N ALA A 77 9.32 11.46 3.67
CA ALA A 77 10.53 11.61 2.84
C ALA A 77 10.32 12.71 1.79
N GLY A 78 9.69 13.82 2.18
CA GLY A 78 9.41 14.94 1.29
C GLY A 78 8.14 14.71 0.50
N ASP A 79 8.26 14.54 -0.81
CA ASP A 79 7.13 14.22 -1.68
C ASP A 79 6.81 12.73 -1.68
N GLN A 80 7.53 11.94 -0.88
CA GLN A 80 7.30 10.52 -0.74
C GLN A 80 6.99 10.16 0.71
N VAL A 81 6.24 9.08 0.90
CA VAL A 81 5.94 8.53 2.22
C VAL A 81 6.25 7.04 2.18
N LEU A 82 7.09 6.60 3.12
CA LEU A 82 7.40 5.18 3.26
C LEU A 82 6.50 4.57 4.32
N VAL A 83 5.80 3.52 3.96
CA VAL A 83 4.90 2.80 4.87
C VAL A 83 5.51 1.45 5.22
N SER A 84 5.65 1.21 6.53
CA SER A 84 5.95 -0.14 7.04
C SER A 84 4.67 -0.67 7.66
N ALA A 85 4.28 -1.87 7.28
CA ALA A 85 3.06 -2.47 7.79
C ALA A 85 3.22 -3.98 7.91
N THR A 86 2.46 -4.57 8.83
CA THR A 86 2.31 -6.01 8.92
C THR A 86 0.94 -6.36 8.39
N ALA A 87 0.93 -7.07 7.29
CA ALA A 87 -0.32 -7.52 6.69
C ALA A 87 -0.71 -8.87 7.27
N ARG A 88 -2.00 -9.13 7.37
CA ARG A 88 -2.52 -10.40 7.86
C ARG A 88 -3.81 -10.76 7.16
N GLY A 89 -4.07 -12.06 7.10
CA GLY A 89 -5.29 -12.57 6.53
C GLY A 89 -5.36 -14.08 6.75
N ARG A 90 -6.54 -14.65 6.63
CA ARG A 90 -6.73 -16.08 6.73
C ARG A 90 -6.91 -16.65 5.32
N GLY A 91 -6.07 -17.61 4.94
CA GLY A 91 -6.20 -18.26 3.64
C GLY A 91 -7.56 -18.94 3.50
N LYS A 92 -8.27 -18.64 2.42
CA LYS A 92 -9.61 -19.20 2.21
C LYS A 92 -9.59 -20.71 2.05
N LEU A 93 -8.58 -21.23 1.36
CA LEU A 93 -8.47 -22.66 1.11
C LEU A 93 -7.85 -23.42 2.28
N SER A 94 -6.83 -22.84 2.91
CA SER A 94 -6.11 -23.52 3.99
C SER A 94 -6.72 -23.30 5.37
N GLY A 95 -7.43 -22.19 5.57
CA GLY A 95 -7.90 -21.78 6.88
C GLY A 95 -6.79 -21.30 7.82
N VAL A 96 -5.55 -21.23 7.31
CA VAL A 96 -4.39 -20.85 8.10
C VAL A 96 -4.22 -19.33 8.09
N GLU A 97 -3.99 -18.75 9.28
CA GLU A 97 -3.71 -17.34 9.39
C GLU A 97 -2.28 -17.06 8.91
N ALA A 98 -2.14 -16.08 8.03
CA ALA A 98 -0.85 -15.66 7.48
C ALA A 98 -0.57 -14.22 7.86
N THR A 99 0.70 -13.94 8.20
CA THR A 99 1.18 -12.58 8.44
C THR A 99 2.47 -12.38 7.68
N TRP A 100 2.67 -11.17 7.17
CA TRP A 100 3.92 -10.82 6.49
C TRP A 100 4.16 -9.33 6.60
N ASP A 101 5.44 -8.95 6.60
CA ASP A 101 5.82 -7.54 6.64
C ASP A 101 5.88 -6.99 5.23
N THR A 102 5.42 -5.75 5.06
CA THR A 102 5.44 -5.06 3.78
C THR A 102 6.04 -3.68 3.94
N TRP A 103 6.68 -3.21 2.88
CA TRP A 103 7.18 -1.84 2.79
C TRP A 103 6.70 -1.29 1.47
N GLN A 104 6.10 -0.11 1.50
CA GLN A 104 5.58 0.53 0.30
C GLN A 104 5.96 2.00 0.30
N LEU A 105 6.46 2.46 -0.84
CA LEU A 105 6.86 3.85 -1.01
C LEU A 105 5.86 4.52 -1.95
N TRP A 106 5.19 5.55 -1.44
CA TRP A 106 4.21 6.31 -2.20
C TRP A 106 4.74 7.69 -2.52
N THR A 107 4.59 8.11 -3.78
CA THR A 107 4.90 9.47 -4.21
C THR A 107 3.58 10.24 -4.25
N VAL A 108 3.57 11.40 -3.61
CA VAL A 108 2.38 12.25 -3.50
C VAL A 108 2.66 13.57 -4.23
N ARG A 109 1.73 13.98 -5.09
CA ARG A 109 1.81 15.25 -5.79
C ARG A 109 0.42 15.87 -5.85
N ASP A 110 0.34 17.15 -5.44
CA ASP A 110 -0.92 17.90 -5.44
C ASP A 110 -2.05 17.14 -4.70
N GLY A 111 -1.70 16.52 -3.59
CA GLY A 111 -2.68 15.80 -2.76
C GLY A 111 -3.10 14.45 -3.32
N LYS A 112 -2.43 13.94 -4.34
CA LYS A 112 -2.77 12.66 -4.97
C LYS A 112 -1.58 11.72 -4.98
N LEU A 113 -1.87 10.43 -4.86
CA LEU A 113 -0.85 9.38 -5.01
C LEU A 113 -0.61 9.19 -6.51
N VAL A 114 0.62 9.46 -6.96
CA VAL A 114 0.98 9.40 -8.38
C VAL A 114 1.86 8.20 -8.71
N ARG A 115 2.45 7.58 -7.69
CA ARG A 115 3.25 6.37 -7.87
C ARG A 115 3.33 5.63 -6.55
N GLY A 116 3.33 4.31 -6.63
CA GLY A 116 3.58 3.44 -5.49
C GLY A 116 4.49 2.31 -5.89
N GLN A 117 5.29 1.81 -4.95
CA GLN A 117 6.18 0.69 -5.19
C GLN A 117 6.30 -0.14 -3.92
N GLY A 118 6.13 -1.47 -4.06
CA GLY A 118 6.32 -2.40 -2.98
C GLY A 118 7.75 -2.89 -2.90
N PHE A 119 8.19 -3.22 -1.69
CA PHE A 119 9.53 -3.76 -1.42
C PHE A 119 9.40 -4.96 -0.50
N THR A 120 10.36 -5.87 -0.61
CA THR A 120 10.40 -7.09 0.20
C THR A 120 11.36 -6.96 1.38
N SER A 121 12.11 -5.86 1.48
CA SER A 121 13.00 -5.63 2.61
C SER A 121 12.97 -4.16 3.03
N ARG A 122 13.16 -3.94 4.32
CA ARG A 122 13.24 -2.59 4.88
C ARG A 122 14.43 -1.81 4.29
N GLU A 123 15.58 -2.48 4.13
CA GLU A 123 16.78 -1.83 3.61
C GLU A 123 16.57 -1.26 2.21
N GLU A 124 15.98 -2.07 1.33
CA GLU A 124 15.70 -1.63 -0.03
C GLU A 124 14.71 -0.46 -0.04
N ALA A 125 13.68 -0.52 0.80
CA ALA A 125 12.69 0.53 0.88
C ALA A 125 13.28 1.84 1.39
N LEU A 126 14.11 1.78 2.45
CA LEU A 126 14.77 2.96 2.98
C LEU A 126 15.72 3.58 1.95
N ALA A 127 16.47 2.76 1.23
CA ALA A 127 17.38 3.24 0.17
C ALA A 127 16.60 3.95 -0.93
N ALA A 128 15.48 3.36 -1.37
CA ALA A 128 14.65 3.97 -2.41
C ALA A 128 14.06 5.31 -1.97
N ALA A 129 13.77 5.47 -0.67
CA ALA A 129 13.23 6.69 -0.11
C ALA A 129 14.30 7.72 0.26
N GLY A 130 15.60 7.36 0.15
CA GLY A 130 16.69 8.24 0.57
C GLY A 130 16.84 8.36 2.08
N LEU A 131 16.35 7.36 2.82
CA LEU A 131 16.33 7.36 4.28
C LEU A 131 17.31 6.34 4.89
N ASP A 132 18.24 5.83 4.10
CA ASP A 132 19.12 4.75 4.49
C ASP A 132 20.41 5.20 5.19
N ARG A 133 20.39 6.35 5.79
CA ARG A 133 21.55 6.89 6.52
C ARG A 133 21.58 6.45 7.97
#